data_79938f01a30ff156856695308e20b6e2
#
_entry.id   79938f01a30ff156856695308e20b6e2
#
_cell.length_a   1.000
_cell.length_b   1.000
_cell.length_c   1.000
_cell.angle_alpha   90.00
_cell.angle_beta   90.00
_cell.angle_gamma   90.00
#
_symmetry.space_group_name_H-M   'P 1'
#
loop_
_entity.id
_entity.type
_entity.pdbx_description
1 polymer ?
#
loop_
_entity_poly.entity_id
_entity_poly.type
_entity_poly.pdbx_seq_one_letter_code
_entity_poly.pdbx_strand_id
1 'polypeptide(L)'
;KYLSGKGLLSVDVQGFLRKVENEKVLAVDWPEKREALKHIHILKANETEMEVLTGCKEPHEAALLIADWGVKEVLLTLGDKGSLIYAKGQFHEIPAYSALQIVDATGCGDTYMVGYLYMRNKGASYREAGCFAAAMCTIKLQTHGPFCGTEAEIRRIINPA
;
A
#
# COMPACT_ATOMS: atom_id res chain seq x y z
N LYS A 1 2.68 6.79 -19.21
CA LYS A 1 1.99 7.78 -20.04
C LYS A 1 0.81 7.21 -20.83
N TYR A 2 1.00 6.20 -21.67
CA TYR A 2 -0.09 5.62 -22.49
C TYR A 2 -1.22 5.04 -21.64
N LEU A 3 -0.90 4.30 -20.56
CA LEU A 3 -1.88 3.64 -19.70
C LEU A 3 -2.64 4.63 -18.80
N SER A 4 -2.00 5.69 -18.32
CA SER A 4 -2.65 6.66 -17.41
C SER A 4 -3.79 7.45 -18.06
N GLY A 5 -3.83 7.52 -19.37
CA GLY A 5 -4.94 8.12 -20.12
C GLY A 5 -6.12 7.17 -20.37
N LYS A 6 -6.02 5.88 -19.97
CA LYS A 6 -7.03 4.85 -20.24
C LYS A 6 -7.76 4.34 -18.98
N GLY A 7 -7.27 4.67 -17.79
CA GLY A 7 -7.86 4.24 -16.54
C GLY A 7 -7.01 4.64 -15.34
N LEU A 8 -7.42 4.20 -14.15
CA LEU A 8 -6.64 4.38 -12.93
C LEU A 8 -5.40 3.48 -13.00
N LEU A 9 -4.23 4.11 -12.90
CA LEU A 9 -2.96 3.41 -12.83
C LEU A 9 -2.50 3.33 -11.39
N SER A 10 -2.46 2.13 -10.84
CA SER A 10 -1.90 1.84 -9.51
C SER A 10 -0.56 1.13 -9.63
N VAL A 11 0.35 1.44 -8.74
CA VAL A 11 1.70 0.88 -8.71
C VAL A 11 2.10 0.52 -7.29
N ASP A 12 2.57 -0.71 -7.09
CA ASP A 12 3.44 -1.08 -5.98
C ASP A 12 4.88 -0.82 -6.42
N VAL A 13 5.60 0.04 -5.69
CA VAL A 13 6.94 0.49 -6.11
C VAL A 13 8.02 -0.57 -5.96
N GLN A 14 7.72 -1.67 -5.29
CA GLN A 14 8.67 -2.72 -4.94
C GLN A 14 9.55 -3.15 -6.11
N GLY A 15 8.96 -3.41 -7.28
CA GLY A 15 9.66 -3.88 -8.47
C GLY A 15 10.63 -2.86 -9.07
N PHE A 16 10.42 -1.56 -8.82
CA PHE A 16 11.28 -0.48 -9.30
C PHE A 16 12.45 -0.17 -8.36
N LEU A 17 12.34 -0.61 -7.11
CA LEU A 17 13.32 -0.33 -6.05
C LEU A 17 14.18 -1.54 -5.68
N ARG A 18 14.15 -2.61 -6.48
CA ARG A 18 14.89 -3.85 -6.24
C ARG A 18 15.67 -4.28 -7.48
N LYS A 19 16.89 -4.74 -7.25
CA LYS A 19 17.74 -5.42 -8.24
C LYS A 19 18.16 -6.75 -7.67
N VAL A 20 18.13 -7.80 -8.49
CA VAL A 20 18.70 -9.10 -8.15
C VAL A 20 20.12 -9.16 -8.72
N GLU A 21 21.11 -9.33 -7.88
CA GLU A 21 22.50 -9.45 -8.26
C GLU A 21 23.19 -10.51 -7.37
N ASN A 22 23.82 -11.50 -7.98
CA ASN A 22 24.45 -12.63 -7.28
C ASN A 22 23.51 -13.31 -6.27
N GLU A 23 22.28 -13.60 -6.70
CA GLU A 23 21.20 -14.24 -5.89
C GLU A 23 20.74 -13.40 -4.67
N LYS A 24 21.18 -12.15 -4.58
CA LYS A 24 20.76 -11.21 -3.52
C LYS A 24 19.85 -10.14 -4.08
N VAL A 25 18.83 -9.81 -3.29
CA VAL A 25 17.94 -8.68 -3.58
C VAL A 25 18.58 -7.44 -2.96
N LEU A 26 18.91 -6.47 -3.80
CA LEU A 26 19.49 -5.19 -3.39
C LEU A 26 18.48 -4.09 -3.61
N ALA A 27 18.43 -3.13 -2.67
CA ALA A 27 17.69 -1.90 -2.87
C ALA A 27 18.42 -1.02 -3.89
N VAL A 28 17.67 -0.45 -4.83
CA VAL A 28 18.19 0.45 -5.85
C VAL A 28 17.28 1.68 -5.97
N ASP A 29 17.85 2.81 -6.33
CA ASP A 29 17.04 3.97 -6.66
C ASP A 29 16.36 3.79 -8.03
N TRP A 30 15.24 4.47 -8.21
CA TRP A 30 14.52 4.57 -9.47
C TRP A 30 14.78 5.96 -10.09
N PRO A 31 15.75 6.10 -11.02
CA PRO A 31 16.17 7.41 -11.54
C PRO A 31 15.03 8.21 -12.20
N GLU A 32 14.13 7.51 -12.92
CA GLU A 32 13.03 8.14 -13.65
C GLU A 32 11.77 8.36 -12.79
N LYS A 33 11.85 8.13 -11.47
CA LYS A 33 10.68 8.18 -10.58
C LYS A 33 9.85 9.44 -10.70
N ARG A 34 10.48 10.62 -10.74
CA ARG A 34 9.78 11.90 -10.83
C ARG A 34 8.96 12.07 -12.11
N GLU A 35 9.45 11.55 -13.23
CA GLU A 35 8.72 11.63 -14.49
C GLU A 35 7.62 10.55 -14.56
N ALA A 36 7.90 9.35 -14.08
CA ALA A 36 6.94 8.25 -14.05
C ALA A 36 5.76 8.53 -13.10
N LEU A 37 6.04 9.08 -11.91
CA LEU A 37 5.04 9.32 -10.87
C LEU A 37 3.97 10.34 -11.25
N LYS A 38 4.25 11.26 -12.16
CA LYS A 38 3.24 12.17 -12.75
C LYS A 38 2.08 11.45 -13.43
N HIS A 39 2.28 10.19 -13.79
CA HIS A 39 1.30 9.37 -14.51
C HIS A 39 0.62 8.33 -13.63
N ILE A 40 1.02 8.22 -12.36
CA ILE A 40 0.50 7.24 -11.41
C ILE A 40 -0.60 7.88 -10.56
N HIS A 41 -1.73 7.21 -10.47
CA HIS A 41 -2.86 7.68 -9.68
C HIS A 41 -2.74 7.20 -8.23
N ILE A 42 -2.40 5.93 -8.05
CA ILE A 42 -2.31 5.30 -6.73
C ILE A 42 -0.93 4.65 -6.61
N LEU A 43 -0.19 5.00 -5.58
CA LEU A 43 1.11 4.41 -5.28
C LEU A 43 1.08 3.77 -3.90
N LYS A 44 1.59 2.54 -3.81
CA LYS A 44 1.84 1.87 -2.53
C LYS A 44 3.35 1.66 -2.33
N ALA A 45 3.78 1.91 -1.09
CA ALA A 45 5.12 1.59 -0.60
C ALA A 45 5.04 1.10 0.85
N ASN A 46 5.96 0.22 1.27
CA ASN A 46 6.21 -0.04 2.69
C ASN A 46 7.26 0.94 3.25
N GLU A 47 7.57 0.85 4.55
CA GLU A 47 8.53 1.75 5.22
C GLU A 47 9.90 1.78 4.52
N THR A 48 10.46 0.63 4.19
CA THR A 48 11.76 0.54 3.51
C THR A 48 11.71 1.09 2.09
N GLU A 49 10.67 0.75 1.34
CA GLU A 49 10.45 1.23 -0.02
C GLU A 49 10.22 2.75 -0.05
N MET A 50 9.49 3.27 0.92
CA MET A 50 9.27 4.70 1.12
C MET A 50 10.60 5.44 1.34
N GLU A 51 11.46 4.93 2.23
CA GLU A 51 12.77 5.51 2.52
C GLU A 51 13.67 5.48 1.27
N VAL A 52 13.74 4.35 0.56
CA VAL A 52 14.52 4.23 -0.68
C VAL A 52 13.99 5.18 -1.77
N LEU A 53 12.68 5.30 -1.91
CA LEU A 53 12.05 6.14 -2.94
C LEU A 53 12.27 7.63 -2.69
N THR A 54 12.13 8.07 -1.43
CA THR A 54 12.05 9.49 -1.06
C THR A 54 13.29 10.03 -0.33
N GLY A 55 14.02 9.16 0.37
CA GLY A 55 15.04 9.54 1.34
C GLY A 55 14.46 9.99 2.70
N CYS A 56 13.13 10.03 2.86
CA CYS A 56 12.46 10.44 4.09
C CYS A 56 12.19 9.23 4.97
N LYS A 57 12.38 9.37 6.29
CA LYS A 57 12.01 8.35 7.28
C LYS A 57 10.62 8.57 7.86
N GLU A 58 10.15 9.81 7.86
CA GLU A 58 8.84 10.18 8.39
C GLU A 58 7.76 9.96 7.32
N PRO A 59 6.72 9.13 7.59
CA PRO A 59 5.71 8.77 6.61
C PRO A 59 4.91 9.97 6.07
N HIS A 60 4.63 10.95 6.92
CA HIS A 60 3.87 12.14 6.50
C HIS A 60 4.69 12.98 5.51
N GLU A 61 5.98 13.19 5.76
CA GLU A 61 6.87 13.92 4.85
C GLU A 61 7.03 13.17 3.52
N ALA A 62 7.24 11.87 3.58
CA ALA A 62 7.35 11.03 2.39
C ALA A 62 6.08 11.07 1.55
N ALA A 63 4.91 10.98 2.17
CA ALA A 63 3.63 11.01 1.46
C ALA A 63 3.40 12.36 0.75
N LEU A 64 3.74 13.47 1.40
CA LEU A 64 3.67 14.81 0.78
C LEU A 64 4.61 14.92 -0.42
N LEU A 65 5.85 14.43 -0.29
CA LEU A 65 6.84 14.47 -1.35
C LEU A 65 6.41 13.62 -2.56
N ILE A 66 5.87 12.42 -2.32
CA ILE A 66 5.35 11.54 -3.39
C ILE A 66 4.15 12.21 -4.08
N ALA A 67 3.27 12.86 -3.33
CA ALA A 67 2.13 13.58 -3.88
C ALA A 67 2.57 14.80 -4.70
N ASP A 68 3.60 15.53 -4.26
CA ASP A 68 4.21 16.63 -5.02
C ASP A 68 4.78 16.15 -6.37
N TRP A 69 5.27 14.92 -6.44
CA TRP A 69 5.69 14.31 -7.70
C TRP A 69 4.54 13.90 -8.62
N GLY A 70 3.28 14.07 -8.19
CA GLY A 70 2.09 13.96 -9.02
C GLY A 70 1.13 12.82 -8.68
N VAL A 71 1.47 11.95 -7.73
CA VAL A 71 0.60 10.85 -7.27
C VAL A 71 -0.63 11.39 -6.57
N LYS A 72 -1.80 10.82 -6.84
CA LYS A 72 -3.09 11.30 -6.29
C LYS A 72 -3.47 10.63 -4.97
N GLU A 73 -3.16 9.36 -4.81
CA GLU A 73 -3.39 8.58 -3.60
C GLU A 73 -2.10 7.86 -3.23
N VAL A 74 -1.52 8.18 -2.08
CA VAL A 74 -0.28 7.58 -1.57
C VAL A 74 -0.63 6.66 -0.41
N LEU A 75 -0.26 5.39 -0.51
CA LEU A 75 -0.51 4.35 0.48
C LEU A 75 0.82 3.90 1.09
N LEU A 76 1.07 4.23 2.35
CA LEU A 76 2.27 3.81 3.07
C LEU A 76 1.90 2.77 4.12
N THR A 77 2.36 1.53 3.94
CA THR A 77 2.14 0.44 4.90
C THR A 77 3.28 0.41 5.92
N LEU A 78 2.96 0.43 7.21
CA LEU A 78 3.85 0.64 8.34
C LEU A 78 3.90 -0.57 9.29
N GLY A 79 3.68 -1.76 8.76
CA GLY A 79 3.71 -3.01 9.52
C GLY A 79 2.66 -3.02 10.64
N ASP A 80 3.08 -3.25 11.85
CA ASP A 80 2.25 -3.31 13.06
C ASP A 80 1.71 -1.94 13.50
N LYS A 81 2.23 -0.85 12.95
CA LYS A 81 1.72 0.52 13.15
C LYS A 81 0.52 0.85 12.25
N GLY A 82 0.14 -0.05 11.35
CA GLY A 82 -0.97 0.16 10.42
C GLY A 82 -0.53 0.75 9.08
N SER A 83 -1.23 1.76 8.60
CA SER A 83 -0.87 2.44 7.36
C SER A 83 -1.33 3.89 7.33
N LEU A 84 -0.66 4.69 6.51
CA LEU A 84 -0.98 6.08 6.24
C LEU A 84 -1.44 6.22 4.79
N ILE A 85 -2.58 6.86 4.58
CA ILE A 85 -3.07 7.21 3.26
C ILE A 85 -3.10 8.72 3.14
N TYR A 86 -2.47 9.25 2.10
CA TYR A 86 -2.60 10.66 1.74
C TYR A 86 -3.36 10.79 0.42
N ALA A 87 -4.45 11.53 0.44
CA ALA A 87 -5.28 11.76 -0.73
C ALA A 87 -6.05 13.08 -0.61
N LYS A 88 -6.18 13.83 -1.69
CA LYS A 88 -6.91 15.12 -1.75
C LYS A 88 -6.51 16.10 -0.63
N GLY A 89 -5.22 16.17 -0.30
CA GLY A 89 -4.71 17.09 0.71
C GLY A 89 -4.95 16.66 2.16
N GLN A 90 -5.43 15.44 2.41
CA GLN A 90 -5.75 14.93 3.74
C GLN A 90 -5.00 13.63 4.05
N PHE A 91 -4.61 13.48 5.30
CA PHE A 91 -4.07 12.24 5.84
C PHE A 91 -5.18 11.39 6.47
N HIS A 92 -5.11 10.10 6.24
CA HIS A 92 -5.98 9.09 6.86
C HIS A 92 -5.08 8.04 7.51
N GLU A 93 -5.02 8.07 8.82
CA GLU A 93 -4.34 7.04 9.60
C GLU A 93 -5.24 5.82 9.72
N ILE A 94 -4.72 4.67 9.33
CA ILE A 94 -5.42 3.39 9.32
C ILE A 94 -4.79 2.49 10.39
N PRO A 95 -5.58 1.99 11.34
CA PRO A 95 -5.03 1.12 12.38
C PRO A 95 -4.57 -0.23 11.82
N ALA A 96 -3.58 -0.82 12.48
CA ALA A 96 -3.34 -2.25 12.34
C ALA A 96 -4.40 -3.02 13.16
N TYR A 97 -4.88 -4.14 12.62
CA TYR A 97 -5.72 -5.07 13.35
C TYR A 97 -4.88 -6.25 13.84
N SER A 98 -5.14 -6.71 15.06
CA SER A 98 -4.38 -7.80 15.67
C SER A 98 -4.74 -9.14 15.00
N ALA A 99 -3.73 -9.81 14.45
CA ALA A 99 -3.86 -11.21 14.03
C ALA A 99 -3.74 -12.13 15.27
N LEU A 100 -4.48 -13.23 15.28
CA LEU A 100 -4.37 -14.24 16.36
C LEU A 100 -2.99 -14.91 16.36
N GLN A 101 -2.41 -15.08 15.19
CA GLN A 101 -1.07 -15.58 14.96
C GLN A 101 -0.50 -15.01 13.66
N ILE A 102 0.81 -14.89 13.58
CA ILE A 102 1.51 -14.52 12.33
C ILE A 102 2.18 -15.78 11.79
N VAL A 103 1.68 -16.28 10.67
CA VAL A 103 2.18 -17.48 9.99
C VAL A 103 3.06 -17.08 8.81
N ASP A 104 2.59 -16.17 7.95
CA ASP A 104 3.29 -15.75 6.75
C ASP A 104 2.87 -14.35 6.31
N ALA A 105 3.84 -13.44 6.22
CA ALA A 105 3.62 -12.05 5.77
C ALA A 105 3.78 -11.87 4.25
N THR A 106 4.21 -12.91 3.52
CA THR A 106 4.39 -12.85 2.07
C THR A 106 3.08 -12.53 1.37
N GLY A 107 3.07 -11.54 0.49
CA GLY A 107 1.87 -11.12 -0.24
C GLY A 107 0.89 -10.23 0.55
N CYS A 108 1.22 -9.80 1.78
CA CYS A 108 0.40 -8.82 2.50
C CYS A 108 0.33 -7.48 1.77
N GLY A 109 1.42 -7.04 1.12
CA GLY A 109 1.44 -5.83 0.30
C GLY A 109 0.46 -5.91 -0.86
N ASP A 110 0.46 -7.02 -1.60
CA ASP A 110 -0.48 -7.27 -2.70
C ASP A 110 -1.92 -7.34 -2.20
N THR A 111 -2.13 -8.04 -1.07
CA THR A 111 -3.44 -8.15 -0.42
C THR A 111 -3.98 -6.77 -0.01
N TYR A 112 -3.12 -5.92 0.56
CA TYR A 112 -3.49 -4.54 0.91
C TYR A 112 -3.91 -3.74 -0.33
N MET A 113 -3.10 -3.78 -1.40
CA MET A 113 -3.40 -3.06 -2.64
C MET A 113 -4.73 -3.52 -3.25
N VAL A 114 -4.95 -4.84 -3.33
CA VAL A 114 -6.19 -5.40 -3.87
C VAL A 114 -7.40 -5.00 -3.04
N GLY A 115 -7.34 -5.10 -1.72
CA GLY A 115 -8.42 -4.70 -0.81
C GLY A 115 -8.76 -3.22 -0.93
N TYR A 116 -7.73 -2.37 -0.99
CA TYR A 116 -7.89 -0.95 -1.19
C TYR A 116 -8.58 -0.63 -2.52
N LEU A 117 -8.07 -1.14 -3.63
CA LEU A 117 -8.62 -0.92 -4.98
C LEU A 117 -10.05 -1.44 -5.11
N TYR A 118 -10.36 -2.61 -4.53
CA TYR A 118 -11.70 -3.17 -4.50
C TYR A 118 -12.71 -2.22 -3.87
N MET A 119 -12.39 -1.67 -2.69
CA MET A 119 -13.27 -0.74 -1.99
C MET A 119 -13.36 0.62 -2.68
N ARG A 120 -12.23 1.14 -3.20
CA ARG A 120 -12.23 2.39 -3.97
C ARG A 120 -13.09 2.29 -5.22
N ASN A 121 -13.06 1.14 -5.92
CA ASN A 121 -13.93 0.89 -7.08
C ASN A 121 -15.42 0.80 -6.71
N LYS A 122 -15.75 0.43 -5.47
CA LYS A 122 -17.13 0.48 -4.92
C LYS A 122 -17.55 1.88 -4.43
N GLY A 123 -16.69 2.89 -4.55
CA GLY A 123 -16.98 4.26 -4.12
C GLY A 123 -16.76 4.53 -2.62
N ALA A 124 -16.12 3.62 -1.90
CA ALA A 124 -15.80 3.81 -0.49
C ALA A 124 -14.83 4.99 -0.28
N SER A 125 -14.90 5.62 0.87
CA SER A 125 -13.94 6.63 1.30
C SER A 125 -12.52 6.06 1.41
N TYR A 126 -11.52 6.93 1.43
CA TYR A 126 -10.11 6.53 1.60
C TYR A 126 -9.88 5.74 2.89
N ARG A 127 -10.50 6.20 3.98
CA ARG A 127 -10.40 5.54 5.29
C ARG A 127 -11.07 4.15 5.28
N GLU A 128 -12.28 4.04 4.76
CA GLU A 128 -13.00 2.75 4.67
C GLU A 128 -12.21 1.74 3.81
N ALA A 129 -11.67 2.19 2.68
CA ALA A 129 -10.85 1.35 1.82
C ALA A 129 -9.57 0.89 2.52
N GLY A 130 -8.90 1.79 3.25
CA GLY A 130 -7.71 1.46 4.05
C GLY A 130 -8.01 0.47 5.17
N CYS A 131 -9.08 0.69 5.94
CA CYS A 131 -9.49 -0.23 7.01
C CYS A 131 -9.81 -1.63 6.47
N PHE A 132 -10.50 -1.70 5.34
CA PHE A 132 -10.80 -2.97 4.67
C PHE A 132 -9.52 -3.70 4.23
N ALA A 133 -8.59 -2.98 3.60
CA ALA A 133 -7.30 -3.50 3.18
C ALA A 133 -6.46 -4.01 4.36
N ALA A 134 -6.39 -3.26 5.45
CA ALA A 134 -5.68 -3.65 6.66
C ALA A 134 -6.30 -4.92 7.31
N ALA A 135 -7.63 -5.01 7.37
CA ALA A 135 -8.31 -6.20 7.89
C ALA A 135 -8.11 -7.43 7.00
N MET A 136 -8.05 -7.27 5.67
CA MET A 136 -7.66 -8.34 4.76
C MET A 136 -6.25 -8.85 5.06
N CYS A 137 -5.29 -7.96 5.29
CA CYS A 137 -3.92 -8.33 5.65
C CYS A 137 -3.88 -9.11 6.97
N THR A 138 -4.70 -8.74 7.95
CA THR A 138 -4.82 -9.45 9.23
C THR A 138 -5.24 -10.91 9.03
N ILE A 139 -6.20 -11.19 8.14
CA ILE A 139 -6.59 -12.56 7.79
C ILE A 139 -5.46 -13.27 7.05
N LYS A 140 -4.84 -12.60 6.06
CA LYS A 140 -3.75 -13.16 5.27
C LYS A 140 -2.55 -13.59 6.12
N LEU A 141 -2.19 -12.80 7.12
CA LEU A 141 -1.08 -13.10 8.05
C LEU A 141 -1.22 -14.46 8.76
N GLN A 142 -2.43 -14.98 8.92
CA GLN A 142 -2.74 -16.20 9.68
C GLN A 142 -2.62 -17.50 8.85
N THR A 143 -2.35 -17.39 7.56
CA THR A 143 -2.27 -18.55 6.66
C THR A 143 -1.12 -18.44 5.67
N HIS A 144 -0.61 -19.58 5.20
CA HIS A 144 0.27 -19.61 4.05
C HIS A 144 -0.49 -19.38 2.74
N GLY A 145 0.21 -18.91 1.72
CA GLY A 145 -0.35 -18.71 0.38
C GLY A 145 -1.18 -17.42 0.24
N PRO A 146 -1.99 -17.28 -0.81
CA PRO A 146 -2.77 -16.08 -1.08
C PRO A 146 -3.89 -15.89 -0.05
N PHE A 147 -4.47 -14.67 -0.05
CA PHE A 147 -5.67 -14.39 0.75
C PHE A 147 -6.83 -15.31 0.36
N CYS A 148 -7.47 -15.92 1.36
CA CYS A 148 -8.60 -16.85 1.18
C CYS A 148 -9.81 -16.54 2.09
N GLY A 149 -9.82 -15.37 2.75
CA GLY A 149 -10.91 -14.96 3.63
C GLY A 149 -12.14 -14.43 2.88
N THR A 150 -13.21 -14.16 3.63
CA THR A 150 -14.48 -13.63 3.15
C THR A 150 -14.68 -12.17 3.54
N GLU A 151 -15.55 -11.45 2.81
CA GLU A 151 -15.94 -10.08 3.18
C GLU A 151 -16.60 -10.02 4.58
N ALA A 152 -17.32 -11.05 4.97
CA ALA A 152 -17.94 -11.13 6.30
C ALA A 152 -16.90 -11.20 7.43
N GLU A 153 -15.82 -11.96 7.24
CA GLU A 153 -14.71 -12.04 8.20
C GLU A 153 -13.97 -10.70 8.29
N ILE A 154 -13.72 -10.05 7.17
CA ILE A 154 -13.10 -8.72 7.14
C ILE A 154 -13.94 -7.72 7.95
N ARG A 155 -15.26 -7.71 7.72
CA ARG A 155 -16.16 -6.78 8.42
C ARG A 155 -16.23 -7.01 9.92
N ARG A 156 -16.11 -8.27 10.40
CA ARG A 156 -16.02 -8.59 11.83
C ARG A 156 -14.74 -8.05 12.46
N ILE A 157 -13.64 -8.03 11.74
CA ILE A 157 -12.38 -7.45 12.24
C ILE A 157 -12.50 -5.93 12.36
N ILE A 158 -13.13 -5.28 11.38
CA ILE A 158 -13.28 -3.80 11.38
C ILE A 158 -14.28 -3.37 12.48
N ASN A 159 -15.36 -4.12 12.66
CA ASN A 159 -16.44 -3.83 13.61
C ASN A 159 -16.62 -5.04 14.53
N PRO A 160 -15.76 -5.22 15.53
CA PRO A 160 -15.95 -6.26 16.52
C PRO A 160 -17.25 -5.99 17.31
N ALA A 161 -18.03 -7.06 17.57
CA ALA A 161 -19.29 -6.98 18.31
C ALA A 161 -19.06 -6.58 19.77
#